data_f9aa63888ef0a12ccdbc0b699ffe358a
#
_entry.id   f9aa63888ef0a12ccdbc0b699ffe358a
#
_cell.length_a   1.000
_cell.length_b   1.000
_cell.length_c   1.000
_cell.angle_alpha   90.00
_cell.angle_beta   90.00
_cell.angle_gamma   90.00
#
_symmetry.space_group_name_H-M   'P 1'
#
loop_
_entity.id
_entity.type
_entity.pdbx_description
1 polymer ?
#
loop_
_entity_poly.entity_id
_entity_poly.type
_entity_poly.pdbx_seq_one_letter_code
_entity_poly.pdbx_strand_id
1 'polypeptide(L)'
;MRNKYLYIIAFFSILLLSLHSCRNKHTETRTVSVSILPQKYFIEKIAGDYVKVNVMVPPGMSPATCDLSTEQLKKLYDSDLCFTVGYLPFELTHLYPVLTSRSDIRLINHSEGIDLIDGSCGHLHAHAAEDHSGGHEGVDPHIWLSPRYARDMASTVLKVLSEQYPEQQEQFARNYQGLLAEIDAVATQADSVLSGKQHKSFLIYHPALTYFAKDYGMEQISIEDEGKEPNPAHLKKIIDSAKEKDIRIIFIQSQFDVNNAKSIAKEIGATVIPIDPLNENWTAEMKQLIEIFNDNLN
;
A
#
# COMPACT_ATOMS: atom_id res chain seq x y z
N MET A 1 12.60 -47.49 59.19
CA MET A 1 12.72 -47.65 57.72
C MET A 1 11.64 -46.89 56.95
N ARG A 2 10.40 -46.77 57.48
CA ARG A 2 9.25 -46.12 56.81
C ARG A 2 9.44 -44.66 56.46
N ASN A 3 10.13 -43.87 57.26
CA ASN A 3 10.32 -42.41 57.01
C ASN A 3 11.36 -42.09 55.91
N LYS A 4 12.32 -42.94 55.63
CA LYS A 4 13.30 -42.74 54.56
C LYS A 4 12.66 -42.79 53.17
N TYR A 5 11.70 -43.64 52.97
CA TYR A 5 10.96 -43.73 51.70
C TYR A 5 10.05 -42.53 51.46
N LEU A 6 9.51 -41.92 52.51
CA LEU A 6 8.68 -40.72 52.41
C LEU A 6 9.48 -39.51 51.89
N TYR A 7 10.70 -39.34 52.38
CA TYR A 7 11.59 -38.28 51.89
C TYR A 7 12.08 -38.51 50.46
N ILE A 8 12.30 -39.74 50.04
CA ILE A 8 12.69 -40.08 48.67
C ILE A 8 11.54 -39.81 47.69
N ILE A 9 10.32 -40.14 48.08
CA ILE A 9 9.13 -39.86 47.26
C ILE A 9 8.87 -38.36 47.13
N ALA A 10 9.00 -37.62 48.26
CA ALA A 10 8.85 -36.17 48.23
C ALA A 10 9.94 -35.45 47.42
N PHE A 11 11.17 -35.94 47.45
CA PHE A 11 12.28 -35.41 46.66
C PHE A 11 12.10 -35.66 45.17
N PHE A 12 11.63 -36.86 44.79
CA PHE A 12 11.31 -37.20 43.40
C PHE A 12 10.10 -36.45 42.87
N SER A 13 9.08 -36.13 43.68
CA SER A 13 7.94 -35.32 43.32
C SER A 13 8.33 -33.85 43.07
N ILE A 14 9.24 -33.30 43.87
CA ILE A 14 9.76 -31.94 43.66
C ILE A 14 10.64 -31.84 42.40
N LEU A 15 11.43 -32.89 42.14
CA LEU A 15 12.26 -32.97 40.93
C LEU A 15 11.42 -33.08 39.64
N LEU A 16 10.29 -33.77 39.70
CA LEU A 16 9.36 -33.87 38.56
C LEU A 16 8.59 -32.54 38.29
N LEU A 17 8.32 -31.74 39.34
CA LEU A 17 7.71 -30.40 39.19
C LEU A 17 8.66 -29.37 38.59
N SER A 18 9.98 -29.50 38.83
CA SER A 18 10.99 -28.59 38.26
C SER A 18 11.28 -28.81 36.77
N LEU A 19 10.88 -29.93 36.18
CA LEU A 19 11.07 -30.22 34.75
C LEU A 19 9.98 -29.59 33.87
N HIS A 20 8.95 -28.95 34.44
CA HIS A 20 7.90 -28.28 33.67
C HIS A 20 8.16 -26.79 33.43
N SER A 21 9.28 -26.24 33.95
CA SER A 21 9.57 -24.82 33.82
C SER A 21 10.81 -24.60 32.97
N CYS A 22 10.67 -24.73 31.66
CA CYS A 22 11.41 -24.02 30.61
C CYS A 22 11.00 -24.60 29.26
N ARG A 23 9.73 -24.54 28.95
CA ARG A 23 9.36 -24.49 27.54
C ARG A 23 9.71 -23.08 27.09
N ASN A 24 10.96 -22.89 26.62
CA ASN A 24 11.28 -21.74 25.80
C ASN A 24 10.20 -21.66 24.73
N LYS A 25 9.27 -20.71 24.87
CA LYS A 25 8.53 -20.23 23.72
C LYS A 25 9.60 -19.68 22.79
N HIS A 26 10.08 -20.50 21.86
CA HIS A 26 10.52 -19.93 20.59
C HIS A 26 9.35 -19.05 20.19
N THR A 27 9.51 -17.77 20.32
CA THR A 27 8.64 -16.81 19.66
C THR A 27 8.89 -17.05 18.17
N GLU A 28 8.09 -17.95 17.59
CA GLU A 28 8.05 -18.07 16.13
C GLU A 28 7.81 -16.64 15.63
N THR A 29 8.77 -16.15 14.88
CA THR A 29 8.71 -14.79 14.34
C THR A 29 7.62 -14.81 13.29
N ARG A 30 6.42 -14.36 13.65
CA ARG A 30 5.30 -14.25 12.73
C ARG A 30 5.63 -13.19 11.70
N THR A 31 5.78 -13.59 10.46
CA THR A 31 6.15 -12.69 9.38
C THR A 31 4.99 -12.54 8.42
N VAL A 32 4.70 -11.31 8.05
CA VAL A 32 3.70 -10.95 7.04
C VAL A 32 4.41 -10.17 5.94
N SER A 33 4.27 -10.60 4.70
CA SER A 33 4.78 -9.87 3.55
C SER A 33 3.72 -8.94 2.96
N VAL A 34 4.15 -7.78 2.49
CA VAL A 34 3.31 -6.80 1.80
C VAL A 34 4.01 -6.30 0.54
N SER A 35 3.27 -5.91 -0.47
CA SER A 35 3.87 -5.38 -1.70
C SER A 35 4.54 -4.03 -1.47
N ILE A 36 3.88 -3.09 -0.79
CA ILE A 36 4.30 -1.68 -0.67
C ILE A 36 4.22 -1.17 0.77
N LEU A 37 4.96 -0.08 1.05
CA LEU A 37 5.03 0.55 2.38
C LEU A 37 3.68 0.98 2.97
N PRO A 38 2.72 1.56 2.23
CA PRO A 38 1.40 1.89 2.79
C PRO A 38 0.66 0.68 3.39
N GLN A 39 0.81 -0.52 2.82
CA GLN A 39 0.23 -1.74 3.40
C GLN A 39 0.89 -2.11 4.74
N LYS A 40 2.20 -1.90 4.87
CA LYS A 40 2.92 -2.07 6.15
C LYS A 40 2.29 -1.19 7.23
N TYR A 41 2.01 0.07 6.93
CA TYR A 41 1.37 1.00 7.87
C TYR A 41 0.06 0.44 8.42
N PHE A 42 -0.84 -0.05 7.57
CA PHE A 42 -2.11 -0.61 8.00
C PHE A 42 -1.93 -1.86 8.88
N ILE A 43 -1.01 -2.75 8.52
CA ILE A 43 -0.73 -3.96 9.29
C ILE A 43 -0.14 -3.61 10.66
N GLU A 44 0.87 -2.75 10.72
CA GLU A 44 1.52 -2.34 11.97
C GLU A 44 0.57 -1.57 12.90
N LYS A 45 -0.31 -0.74 12.34
CA LYS A 45 -1.35 -0.06 13.13
C LYS A 45 -2.34 -1.04 13.77
N ILE A 46 -2.66 -2.15 13.14
CA ILE A 46 -3.60 -3.15 13.65
C ILE A 46 -2.88 -4.19 14.51
N ALA A 47 -1.77 -4.74 14.04
CA ALA A 47 -1.07 -5.83 14.71
C ALA A 47 -0.08 -5.38 15.78
N GLY A 48 0.40 -4.11 15.73
CA GLY A 48 1.52 -3.64 16.56
C GLY A 48 2.76 -4.51 16.31
N ASP A 49 3.50 -4.79 17.37
CA ASP A 49 4.71 -5.61 17.34
C ASP A 49 4.44 -7.12 17.29
N TYR A 50 3.18 -7.53 17.14
CA TYR A 50 2.81 -8.96 17.15
C TYR A 50 3.29 -9.70 15.91
N VAL A 51 3.38 -9.02 14.77
CA VAL A 51 3.93 -9.53 13.51
C VAL A 51 5.10 -8.66 13.04
N LYS A 52 6.04 -9.27 12.32
CA LYS A 52 7.04 -8.55 11.53
C LYS A 52 6.53 -8.36 10.12
N VAL A 53 6.62 -7.13 9.62
CA VAL A 53 6.22 -6.83 8.25
C VAL A 53 7.44 -6.79 7.33
N ASN A 54 7.42 -7.60 6.28
CA ASN A 54 8.38 -7.59 5.19
C ASN A 54 7.78 -6.87 3.99
N VAL A 55 8.44 -5.82 3.50
CA VAL A 55 8.00 -5.06 2.33
C VAL A 55 8.75 -5.55 1.10
N MET A 56 8.00 -5.92 0.07
CA MET A 56 8.57 -6.53 -1.15
C MET A 56 9.16 -5.47 -2.09
N VAL A 57 8.56 -4.28 -2.19
CA VAL A 57 9.12 -3.14 -2.92
C VAL A 57 9.85 -2.24 -1.92
N PRO A 58 11.20 -2.17 -1.96
CA PRO A 58 11.97 -1.37 -1.01
C PRO A 58 11.67 0.14 -1.09
N PRO A 59 11.92 0.91 -0.01
CA PRO A 59 11.80 2.36 -0.04
C PRO A 59 12.57 2.98 -1.21
N GLY A 60 11.96 3.94 -1.90
CA GLY A 60 12.56 4.66 -3.03
C GLY A 60 12.55 3.92 -4.36
N MET A 61 12.11 2.66 -4.38
CA MET A 61 11.93 1.89 -5.62
C MET A 61 10.52 2.05 -6.17
N SER A 62 10.39 2.03 -7.49
CA SER A 62 9.09 2.05 -8.15
C SER A 62 8.53 0.63 -8.30
N PRO A 63 7.26 0.38 -7.93
CA PRO A 63 6.58 -0.90 -8.20
C PRO A 63 6.46 -1.23 -9.69
N ALA A 64 6.66 -0.26 -10.57
CA ALA A 64 6.64 -0.48 -12.01
C ALA A 64 7.95 -1.10 -12.54
N THR A 65 9.08 -0.90 -11.85
CA THR A 65 10.41 -1.29 -12.33
C THR A 65 11.23 -2.09 -11.32
N CYS A 66 10.66 -2.42 -10.17
CA CYS A 66 11.34 -3.16 -9.12
C CYS A 66 11.46 -4.65 -9.48
N ASP A 67 12.66 -5.20 -9.31
CA ASP A 67 12.93 -6.64 -9.40
C ASP A 67 12.93 -7.29 -8.02
N LEU A 68 12.63 -8.58 -7.96
CA LEU A 68 12.60 -9.35 -6.71
C LEU A 68 14.01 -9.86 -6.35
N SER A 69 14.57 -9.34 -5.27
CA SER A 69 15.88 -9.78 -4.77
C SER A 69 15.79 -11.13 -4.04
N THR A 70 16.92 -11.85 -3.97
CA THR A 70 17.02 -13.11 -3.23
C THR A 70 16.69 -12.94 -1.73
N GLU A 71 17.04 -11.80 -1.14
CA GLU A 71 16.73 -11.52 0.27
C GLU A 71 15.23 -11.35 0.49
N GLN A 72 14.55 -10.65 -0.41
CA GLN A 72 13.09 -10.49 -0.36
C GLN A 72 12.37 -11.81 -0.55
N LEU A 73 12.83 -12.66 -1.51
CA LEU A 73 12.31 -14.02 -1.69
C LEU A 73 12.44 -14.86 -0.41
N LYS A 74 13.61 -14.81 0.26
CA LYS A 74 13.81 -15.54 1.50
C LYS A 74 12.81 -15.08 2.57
N LYS A 75 12.65 -13.77 2.77
CA LYS A 75 11.69 -13.21 3.73
C LYS A 75 10.24 -13.53 3.38
N LEU A 76 9.91 -13.55 2.07
CA LEU A 76 8.59 -13.99 1.60
C LEU A 76 8.34 -15.45 1.99
N TYR A 77 9.33 -16.32 1.83
CA TYR A 77 9.22 -17.75 2.16
C TYR A 77 9.10 -18.02 3.67
N ASP A 78 9.51 -17.08 4.50
CA ASP A 78 9.34 -17.11 5.95
C ASP A 78 8.01 -16.46 6.41
N SER A 79 7.13 -16.08 5.47
CA SER A 79 5.87 -15.39 5.77
C SER A 79 4.67 -16.34 5.77
N ASP A 80 3.76 -16.14 6.73
CA ASP A 80 2.47 -16.86 6.80
C ASP A 80 1.44 -16.27 5.83
N LEU A 81 1.50 -14.94 5.66
CA LEU A 81 0.55 -14.15 4.88
C LEU A 81 1.31 -13.26 3.90
N CYS A 82 0.73 -13.04 2.73
CA CYS A 82 1.20 -12.06 1.76
C CYS A 82 0.04 -11.20 1.28
N PHE A 83 0.06 -9.90 1.62
CA PHE A 83 -0.92 -8.93 1.14
C PHE A 83 -0.40 -8.22 -0.10
N THR A 84 -1.15 -8.31 -1.17
CA THR A 84 -0.91 -7.61 -2.44
C THR A 84 -1.93 -6.48 -2.61
N VAL A 85 -1.57 -5.48 -3.41
CA VAL A 85 -2.54 -4.49 -3.89
C VAL A 85 -3.45 -5.13 -4.93
N GLY A 86 -2.86 -5.93 -5.84
CA GLY A 86 -3.58 -6.73 -6.83
C GLY A 86 -3.10 -6.56 -8.27
N TYR A 87 -2.75 -5.34 -8.65
CA TYR A 87 -2.44 -4.99 -10.06
C TYR A 87 -1.16 -4.17 -10.23
N LEU A 88 -0.29 -4.15 -9.23
CA LEU A 88 1.04 -3.55 -9.41
C LEU A 88 1.86 -4.36 -10.42
N PRO A 89 2.58 -3.72 -11.36
CA PRO A 89 3.42 -4.42 -12.33
C PRO A 89 4.39 -5.41 -11.68
N PHE A 90 5.00 -5.04 -10.55
CA PHE A 90 5.84 -5.91 -9.74
C PHE A 90 5.10 -7.18 -9.27
N GLU A 91 3.85 -7.07 -8.85
CA GLU A 91 3.05 -8.22 -8.39
C GLU A 91 2.78 -9.18 -9.54
N LEU A 92 2.37 -8.64 -10.69
CA LEU A 92 1.99 -9.43 -11.87
C LEU A 92 3.19 -10.16 -12.46
N THR A 93 4.35 -9.50 -12.53
CA THR A 93 5.54 -10.05 -13.20
C THR A 93 6.44 -10.88 -12.30
N HIS A 94 6.54 -10.55 -11.01
CA HIS A 94 7.52 -11.16 -10.12
C HIS A 94 6.90 -11.90 -8.94
N LEU A 95 5.88 -11.33 -8.29
CA LEU A 95 5.38 -11.86 -7.03
C LEU A 95 4.38 -13.01 -7.23
N TYR A 96 3.37 -12.85 -8.08
CA TYR A 96 2.38 -13.91 -8.33
C TYR A 96 2.97 -15.18 -8.91
N PRO A 97 3.92 -15.17 -9.88
CA PRO A 97 4.56 -16.39 -10.37
C PRO A 97 5.25 -17.18 -9.25
N VAL A 98 5.81 -16.51 -8.24
CA VAL A 98 6.41 -17.16 -7.08
C VAL A 98 5.34 -17.74 -6.16
N LEU A 99 4.31 -16.96 -5.83
CA LEU A 99 3.25 -17.35 -4.90
C LEU A 99 2.37 -18.49 -5.44
N THR A 100 2.16 -18.58 -6.75
CA THR A 100 1.40 -19.70 -7.35
C THR A 100 2.04 -21.08 -7.10
N SER A 101 3.35 -21.12 -6.85
CA SER A 101 4.07 -22.34 -6.50
C SER A 101 4.11 -22.64 -4.99
N ARG A 102 3.50 -21.78 -4.14
CA ARG A 102 3.58 -21.81 -2.67
C ARG A 102 2.20 -21.78 -2.05
N SER A 103 1.65 -22.98 -1.79
CA SER A 103 0.34 -23.13 -1.13
C SER A 103 0.36 -22.92 0.38
N ASP A 104 1.54 -22.78 0.97
CA ASP A 104 1.78 -22.54 2.40
C ASP A 104 1.73 -21.06 2.78
N ILE A 105 1.81 -20.15 1.81
CA ILE A 105 1.64 -18.70 2.03
C ILE A 105 0.22 -18.30 1.62
N ARG A 106 -0.57 -17.80 2.56
CA ARG A 106 -1.90 -17.29 2.22
C ARG A 106 -1.78 -15.95 1.51
N LEU A 107 -2.22 -15.90 0.27
CA LEU A 107 -2.27 -14.67 -0.55
C LEU A 107 -3.57 -13.91 -0.29
N ILE A 108 -3.47 -12.60 -0.07
CA ILE A 108 -4.58 -11.67 0.11
C ILE A 108 -4.46 -10.54 -0.91
N ASN A 109 -5.47 -10.37 -1.73
CA ASN A 109 -5.54 -9.27 -2.70
C ASN A 109 -6.47 -8.16 -2.19
N HIS A 110 -5.92 -6.96 -1.96
CA HIS A 110 -6.69 -5.82 -1.48
C HIS A 110 -7.65 -5.22 -2.52
N SER A 111 -7.45 -5.51 -3.80
CA SER A 111 -8.36 -5.07 -4.86
C SER A 111 -9.62 -5.93 -4.99
N GLU A 112 -9.69 -7.04 -4.25
CA GLU A 112 -10.83 -7.94 -4.31
C GLU A 112 -12.11 -7.23 -3.79
N GLY A 113 -13.13 -7.16 -4.65
CA GLY A 113 -14.40 -6.48 -4.34
C GLY A 113 -14.38 -4.96 -4.48
N ILE A 114 -13.27 -4.36 -4.94
CA ILE A 114 -13.18 -2.93 -5.24
C ILE A 114 -13.65 -2.65 -6.67
N ASP A 115 -14.41 -1.55 -6.85
CA ASP A 115 -14.79 -1.01 -8.16
C ASP A 115 -13.57 -0.33 -8.80
N LEU A 116 -12.83 -1.10 -9.59
CA LEU A 116 -11.56 -0.69 -10.18
C LEU A 116 -11.78 0.28 -11.35
N ILE A 117 -10.84 1.20 -11.52
CA ILE A 117 -10.81 2.18 -12.59
C ILE A 117 -9.84 1.71 -13.67
N ASP A 118 -10.26 1.80 -14.93
CA ASP A 118 -9.36 1.58 -16.06
C ASP A 118 -8.24 2.62 -16.05
N GLY A 119 -6.99 2.18 -16.24
CA GLY A 119 -5.81 3.03 -16.15
C GLY A 119 -4.70 2.60 -17.10
N SER A 120 -3.79 3.51 -17.39
CA SER A 120 -2.66 3.27 -18.29
C SER A 120 -1.46 2.58 -17.62
N CYS A 121 -1.50 2.38 -16.31
CA CYS A 121 -0.36 1.84 -15.54
C CYS A 121 -0.05 0.35 -15.81
N GLY A 122 -0.91 -0.37 -16.51
CA GLY A 122 -0.86 -1.83 -16.68
C GLY A 122 -0.47 -2.36 -18.05
N HIS A 123 -0.06 -1.51 -19.00
CA HIS A 123 0.39 -2.00 -20.32
C HIS A 123 1.78 -2.65 -20.25
N LEU A 124 1.87 -3.77 -19.54
CA LEU A 124 2.93 -4.73 -19.78
C LEU A 124 2.58 -5.52 -21.04
N HIS A 125 3.40 -5.39 -22.06
CA HIS A 125 3.38 -6.31 -23.21
C HIS A 125 3.75 -7.71 -22.71
N ALA A 126 2.81 -8.40 -22.07
CA ALA A 126 2.91 -9.82 -21.86
C ALA A 126 2.61 -10.49 -23.20
N HIS A 127 3.65 -10.87 -23.93
CA HIS A 127 3.54 -11.95 -24.90
C HIS A 127 3.25 -13.24 -24.13
N ALA A 128 2.00 -13.46 -23.78
CA ALA A 128 1.52 -14.70 -23.19
C ALA A 128 0.26 -15.14 -23.92
N ALA A 129 0.24 -16.41 -24.28
CA ALA A 129 -0.75 -17.12 -25.04
C ALA A 129 -2.20 -16.78 -24.67
N GLU A 130 -3.03 -16.76 -25.72
CA GLU A 130 -4.48 -16.72 -25.65
C GLU A 130 -5.02 -17.75 -24.65
N ASP A 131 -5.46 -17.29 -23.48
CA ASP A 131 -6.39 -18.04 -22.65
C ASP A 131 -7.45 -17.10 -22.07
N HIS A 132 -8.70 -17.48 -22.28
CA HIS A 132 -9.92 -16.73 -22.02
C HIS A 132 -10.26 -16.69 -20.53
N SER A 133 -9.56 -15.87 -19.76
CA SER A 133 -10.04 -15.39 -18.48
C SER A 133 -9.90 -13.86 -18.49
N GLY A 134 -11.02 -13.13 -18.31
CA GLY A 134 -11.13 -11.70 -18.49
C GLY A 134 -9.94 -10.91 -17.92
N GLY A 135 -8.98 -10.58 -18.77
CA GLY A 135 -7.78 -9.87 -18.41
C GLY A 135 -8.13 -8.41 -18.14
N HIS A 136 -7.87 -7.96 -16.93
CA HIS A 136 -7.87 -6.55 -16.56
C HIS A 136 -6.53 -5.92 -17.00
N GLU A 137 -6.21 -5.97 -18.29
CA GLU A 137 -5.11 -5.18 -18.84
C GLU A 137 -5.49 -3.71 -18.75
N GLY A 138 -4.72 -2.92 -17.97
CA GLY A 138 -4.94 -1.48 -17.87
C GLY A 138 -5.77 -1.03 -16.66
N VAL A 139 -5.74 -1.74 -15.54
CA VAL A 139 -6.35 -1.28 -14.28
C VAL A 139 -5.40 -0.35 -13.53
N ASP A 140 -5.93 0.76 -13.00
CA ASP A 140 -5.18 1.62 -12.07
C ASP A 140 -5.06 0.93 -10.69
N PRO A 141 -3.84 0.66 -10.19
CA PRO A 141 -3.66 -0.06 -8.94
C PRO A 141 -3.70 0.83 -7.69
N HIS A 142 -3.76 2.17 -7.81
CA HIS A 142 -3.49 3.12 -6.71
C HIS A 142 -4.65 3.27 -5.71
N ILE A 143 -5.32 2.18 -5.37
CA ILE A 143 -6.49 2.15 -4.46
C ILE A 143 -6.19 2.70 -3.08
N TRP A 144 -4.97 2.52 -2.56
CA TRP A 144 -4.59 2.94 -1.20
C TRP A 144 -4.56 4.45 -1.01
N LEU A 145 -4.58 5.25 -2.08
CA LEU A 145 -4.61 6.71 -2.01
C LEU A 145 -6.04 7.28 -1.93
N SER A 146 -7.06 6.43 -1.95
CA SER A 146 -8.44 6.77 -1.60
C SER A 146 -8.70 6.47 -0.12
N PRO A 147 -9.12 7.44 0.72
CA PRO A 147 -9.51 7.16 2.10
C PRO A 147 -10.63 6.13 2.21
N ARG A 148 -11.54 6.09 1.23
CA ARG A 148 -12.61 5.09 1.15
C ARG A 148 -12.02 3.67 1.04
N TYR A 149 -11.13 3.44 0.07
CA TYR A 149 -10.55 2.11 -0.13
C TYR A 149 -9.46 1.77 0.91
N ALA A 150 -8.79 2.77 1.49
CA ALA A 150 -7.92 2.56 2.65
C ALA A 150 -8.70 1.95 3.84
N ARG A 151 -9.96 2.34 4.04
CA ARG A 151 -10.87 1.73 5.03
C ARG A 151 -11.15 0.25 4.71
N ASP A 152 -11.43 -0.06 3.44
CA ASP A 152 -11.69 -1.43 3.00
C ASP A 152 -10.43 -2.30 3.17
N MET A 153 -9.25 -1.78 2.80
CA MET A 153 -7.96 -2.43 3.04
C MET A 153 -7.71 -2.70 4.51
N ALA A 154 -7.92 -1.71 5.39
CA ALA A 154 -7.76 -1.87 6.84
C ALA A 154 -8.74 -2.91 7.41
N SER A 155 -9.98 -2.96 6.91
CA SER A 155 -10.98 -3.98 7.28
C SER A 155 -10.54 -5.39 6.88
N THR A 156 -9.98 -5.53 5.68
CA THR A 156 -9.42 -6.80 5.18
C THR A 156 -8.24 -7.25 6.05
N VAL A 157 -7.34 -6.34 6.43
CA VAL A 157 -6.22 -6.63 7.34
C VAL A 157 -6.74 -7.14 8.69
N LEU A 158 -7.71 -6.44 9.32
CA LEU A 158 -8.30 -6.88 10.58
C LEU A 158 -8.88 -8.29 10.49
N LYS A 159 -9.70 -8.54 9.44
CA LYS A 159 -10.32 -9.85 9.22
C LYS A 159 -9.28 -10.96 9.11
N VAL A 160 -8.31 -10.79 8.22
CA VAL A 160 -7.30 -11.81 7.94
C VAL A 160 -6.39 -12.07 9.13
N LEU A 161 -5.92 -11.02 9.83
CA LEU A 161 -5.12 -11.17 11.03
C LEU A 161 -5.89 -11.84 12.17
N SER A 162 -7.18 -11.53 12.34
CA SER A 162 -8.03 -12.16 13.37
C SER A 162 -8.30 -13.63 13.07
N GLU A 163 -8.42 -14.02 11.80
CA GLU A 163 -8.55 -15.41 11.38
C GLU A 163 -7.24 -16.20 11.60
N GLN A 164 -6.10 -15.58 11.29
CA GLN A 164 -4.78 -16.21 11.41
C GLN A 164 -4.31 -16.31 12.86
N TYR A 165 -4.63 -15.32 13.69
CA TYR A 165 -4.17 -15.18 15.07
C TYR A 165 -5.35 -14.89 16.01
N PRO A 166 -6.27 -15.84 16.20
CA PRO A 166 -7.53 -15.62 16.94
C PRO A 166 -7.31 -15.21 18.41
N GLU A 167 -6.17 -15.55 19.01
CA GLU A 167 -5.81 -15.15 20.36
C GLU A 167 -5.53 -13.65 20.51
N GLN A 168 -5.35 -12.92 19.41
CA GLN A 168 -5.13 -11.47 19.38
C GLN A 168 -6.32 -10.68 18.84
N GLN A 169 -7.38 -11.34 18.46
CA GLN A 169 -8.54 -10.72 17.78
C GLN A 169 -9.06 -9.47 18.51
N GLU A 170 -9.18 -9.51 19.84
CA GLU A 170 -9.68 -8.36 20.61
C GLU A 170 -8.70 -7.19 20.59
N GLN A 171 -7.38 -7.45 20.62
CA GLN A 171 -6.38 -6.40 20.54
C GLN A 171 -6.35 -5.78 19.15
N PHE A 172 -6.39 -6.60 18.10
CA PHE A 172 -6.47 -6.13 16.72
C PHE A 172 -7.72 -5.27 16.48
N ALA A 173 -8.86 -5.70 17.01
CA ALA A 173 -10.10 -4.92 16.90
C ALA A 173 -10.01 -3.55 17.60
N ARG A 174 -9.38 -3.46 18.78
CA ARG A 174 -9.15 -2.17 19.46
C ARG A 174 -8.22 -1.26 18.63
N ASN A 175 -7.12 -1.80 18.14
CA ASN A 175 -6.15 -1.06 17.33
C ASN A 175 -6.76 -0.57 16.02
N TYR A 176 -7.57 -1.42 15.37
CA TYR A 176 -8.29 -1.08 14.14
C TYR A 176 -9.22 0.13 14.33
N GLN A 177 -9.91 0.25 15.47
CA GLN A 177 -10.74 1.44 15.73
C GLN A 177 -9.91 2.73 15.75
N GLY A 178 -8.67 2.68 16.27
CA GLY A 178 -7.75 3.81 16.22
C GLY A 178 -7.35 4.17 14.79
N LEU A 179 -6.99 3.17 13.97
CA LEU A 179 -6.66 3.37 12.57
C LEU A 179 -7.87 3.90 11.76
N LEU A 180 -9.05 3.34 12.02
CA LEU A 180 -10.29 3.79 11.38
C LEU A 180 -10.56 5.27 11.66
N ALA A 181 -10.39 5.72 12.90
CA ALA A 181 -10.53 7.13 13.26
C ALA A 181 -9.51 8.03 12.55
N GLU A 182 -8.27 7.56 12.32
CA GLU A 182 -7.26 8.30 11.55
C GLU A 182 -7.68 8.43 10.06
N ILE A 183 -8.18 7.34 9.46
CA ILE A 183 -8.66 7.34 8.06
C ILE A 183 -9.88 8.27 7.91
N ASP A 184 -10.82 8.21 8.86
CA ASP A 184 -12.02 9.05 8.88
C ASP A 184 -11.68 10.54 9.04
N ALA A 185 -10.66 10.85 9.84
CA ALA A 185 -10.19 12.22 9.97
C ALA A 185 -9.58 12.75 8.65
N VAL A 186 -8.84 11.90 7.92
CA VAL A 186 -8.32 12.24 6.58
C VAL A 186 -9.47 12.50 5.60
N ALA A 187 -10.46 11.60 5.54
CA ALA A 187 -11.63 11.77 4.67
C ALA A 187 -12.40 13.05 4.99
N THR A 188 -12.67 13.31 6.27
CA THR A 188 -13.37 14.52 6.74
C THR A 188 -12.60 15.81 6.38
N GLN A 189 -11.27 15.81 6.54
CA GLN A 189 -10.43 16.93 6.14
C GLN A 189 -10.49 17.17 4.64
N ALA A 190 -10.41 16.12 3.83
CA ALA A 190 -10.51 16.21 2.38
C ALA A 190 -11.87 16.76 1.93
N ASP A 191 -12.97 16.26 2.50
CA ASP A 191 -14.32 16.77 2.25
C ASP A 191 -14.43 18.26 2.58
N SER A 192 -13.93 18.66 3.76
CA SER A 192 -13.98 20.04 4.23
C SER A 192 -13.21 20.99 3.31
N VAL A 193 -12.02 20.57 2.86
CA VAL A 193 -11.13 21.39 2.02
C VAL A 193 -11.63 21.45 0.57
N LEU A 194 -12.04 20.31 0.01
CA LEU A 194 -12.27 20.18 -1.43
C LEU A 194 -13.71 20.49 -1.86
N SER A 195 -14.70 20.40 -0.95
CA SER A 195 -16.11 20.64 -1.30
C SER A 195 -16.38 22.05 -1.85
N GLY A 196 -15.65 23.05 -1.34
CA GLY A 196 -15.83 24.46 -1.74
C GLY A 196 -15.00 24.91 -2.94
N LYS A 197 -14.09 24.08 -3.43
CA LYS A 197 -13.16 24.46 -4.51
C LYS A 197 -13.85 24.41 -5.86
N GLN A 198 -13.63 25.45 -6.69
CA GLN A 198 -14.24 25.60 -8.02
C GLN A 198 -13.36 24.98 -9.12
N HIS A 199 -12.05 25.20 -9.05
CA HIS A 199 -11.07 24.66 -10.00
C HIS A 199 -10.35 23.48 -9.37
N LYS A 200 -10.78 22.27 -9.75
CA LYS A 200 -10.28 21.01 -9.15
C LYS A 200 -9.39 20.21 -10.09
N SER A 201 -8.75 20.84 -11.07
CA SER A 201 -7.85 20.18 -11.99
C SER A 201 -6.39 20.35 -11.54
N PHE A 202 -5.59 19.32 -11.68
CA PHE A 202 -4.16 19.34 -11.39
C PHE A 202 -3.37 18.46 -12.37
N LEU A 203 -2.09 18.78 -12.55
CA LEU A 203 -1.17 17.90 -13.25
C LEU A 203 -0.45 16.98 -12.27
N ILE A 204 -0.13 15.80 -12.72
CA ILE A 204 0.71 14.84 -12.01
C ILE A 204 1.61 14.13 -13.02
N TYR A 205 2.86 13.83 -12.66
CA TYR A 205 3.74 13.13 -13.59
C TYR A 205 3.22 11.72 -13.88
N HIS A 206 3.18 10.84 -12.88
CA HIS A 206 2.58 9.51 -12.95
C HIS A 206 1.20 9.51 -12.26
N PRO A 207 0.13 8.98 -12.90
CA PRO A 207 -1.26 9.17 -12.47
C PRO A 207 -1.64 8.35 -11.23
N ALA A 208 -1.04 8.64 -10.08
CA ALA A 208 -1.26 7.88 -8.84
C ALA A 208 -2.52 8.30 -8.05
N LEU A 209 -3.12 9.47 -8.32
CA LEU A 209 -4.21 10.02 -7.51
C LEU A 209 -5.61 9.81 -8.11
N THR A 210 -5.77 8.86 -9.05
CA THR A 210 -7.02 8.65 -9.80
C THR A 210 -8.21 8.37 -8.89
N TYR A 211 -8.06 7.48 -7.91
CA TYR A 211 -9.14 7.16 -6.95
C TYR A 211 -9.45 8.33 -6.02
N PHE A 212 -8.42 9.03 -5.51
CA PHE A 212 -8.60 10.23 -4.73
C PHE A 212 -9.34 11.32 -5.54
N ALA A 213 -8.91 11.56 -6.78
CA ALA A 213 -9.54 12.52 -7.66
C ALA A 213 -11.02 12.18 -7.92
N LYS A 214 -11.34 10.90 -8.16
CA LYS A 214 -12.73 10.43 -8.34
C LYS A 214 -13.56 10.67 -7.09
N ASP A 215 -13.05 10.35 -5.89
CA ASP A 215 -13.78 10.49 -4.63
C ASP A 215 -14.18 11.94 -4.34
N TYR A 216 -13.34 12.91 -4.72
CA TYR A 216 -13.56 14.33 -4.42
C TYR A 216 -13.94 15.19 -5.64
N GLY A 217 -14.30 14.54 -6.76
CA GLY A 217 -14.73 15.23 -7.98
C GLY A 217 -13.66 16.13 -8.57
N MET A 218 -12.40 15.67 -8.56
CA MET A 218 -11.24 16.35 -9.12
C MET A 218 -10.88 15.78 -10.48
N GLU A 219 -10.12 16.53 -11.27
CA GLU A 219 -9.59 16.09 -12.56
C GLU A 219 -8.06 15.98 -12.50
N GLN A 220 -7.57 14.76 -12.56
CA GLN A 220 -6.16 14.45 -12.68
C GLN A 220 -5.76 14.38 -14.17
N ILE A 221 -4.72 15.12 -14.56
CA ILE A 221 -4.13 15.05 -15.91
C ILE A 221 -2.69 14.55 -15.78
N SER A 222 -2.39 13.41 -16.40
CA SER A 222 -1.07 12.79 -16.40
C SER A 222 -0.12 13.47 -17.36
N ILE A 223 1.15 13.67 -16.95
CA ILE A 223 2.21 14.17 -17.82
C ILE A 223 2.81 13.02 -18.63
N GLU A 224 3.05 11.87 -18.02
CA GLU A 224 3.49 10.69 -18.77
C GLU A 224 2.44 10.24 -19.79
N ASP A 225 2.90 9.58 -20.84
CA ASP A 225 2.09 9.03 -21.92
C ASP A 225 2.10 7.49 -21.83
N GLU A 226 1.04 6.88 -21.25
CA GLU A 226 0.93 5.44 -21.06
C GLU A 226 2.15 4.80 -20.35
N GLY A 227 2.63 5.42 -19.27
CA GLY A 227 3.79 4.95 -18.52
C GLY A 227 5.15 5.25 -19.18
N LYS A 228 5.15 6.07 -20.25
CA LYS A 228 6.36 6.46 -20.97
C LYS A 228 6.63 7.95 -20.84
N GLU A 229 7.86 8.36 -21.15
CA GLU A 229 8.20 9.76 -21.29
C GLU A 229 7.34 10.44 -22.35
N PRO A 230 6.79 11.64 -22.07
CA PRO A 230 5.92 12.34 -23.01
C PRO A 230 6.68 12.82 -24.24
N ASN A 231 6.11 12.61 -25.41
CA ASN A 231 6.65 13.19 -26.64
C ASN A 231 6.28 14.69 -26.76
N PRO A 232 6.96 15.47 -27.64
CA PRO A 232 6.71 16.92 -27.76
C PRO A 232 5.25 17.29 -28.12
N ALA A 233 4.56 16.46 -28.88
CA ALA A 233 3.18 16.72 -29.26
C ALA A 233 2.22 16.52 -28.07
N HIS A 234 2.49 15.51 -27.24
CA HIS A 234 1.76 15.26 -26.00
C HIS A 234 2.01 16.38 -24.99
N LEU A 235 3.26 16.80 -24.77
CA LEU A 235 3.60 17.94 -23.91
C LEU A 235 2.85 19.21 -24.32
N LYS A 236 2.76 19.51 -25.63
CA LYS A 236 2.00 20.67 -26.11
C LYS A 236 0.52 20.57 -25.70
N LYS A 237 -0.12 19.40 -25.90
CA LYS A 237 -1.52 19.20 -25.51
C LYS A 237 -1.74 19.42 -24.00
N ILE A 238 -0.83 18.90 -23.17
CA ILE A 238 -0.89 19.08 -21.71
C ILE A 238 -0.80 20.58 -21.36
N ILE A 239 0.16 21.31 -21.94
CA ILE A 239 0.34 22.74 -21.69
C ILE A 239 -0.91 23.52 -22.11
N ASP A 240 -1.47 23.25 -23.29
CA ASP A 240 -2.67 23.92 -23.79
C ASP A 240 -3.87 23.65 -22.86
N SER A 241 -4.09 22.41 -22.46
CA SER A 241 -5.15 22.01 -21.50
C SER A 241 -4.94 22.64 -20.11
N ALA A 242 -3.69 22.67 -19.61
CA ALA A 242 -3.37 23.23 -18.32
C ALA A 242 -3.64 24.76 -18.28
N LYS A 243 -3.35 25.47 -19.36
CA LYS A 243 -3.67 26.90 -19.50
C LYS A 243 -5.18 27.15 -19.54
N GLU A 244 -5.93 26.34 -20.32
CA GLU A 244 -7.38 26.42 -20.40
C GLU A 244 -8.07 26.20 -19.06
N LYS A 245 -7.57 25.26 -18.26
CA LYS A 245 -8.11 24.88 -16.94
C LYS A 245 -7.52 25.68 -15.77
N ASP A 246 -6.66 26.66 -16.03
CA ASP A 246 -5.94 27.45 -15.01
C ASP A 246 -5.24 26.62 -13.95
N ILE A 247 -4.55 25.53 -14.38
CA ILE A 247 -3.87 24.62 -13.47
C ILE A 247 -2.66 25.29 -12.83
N ARG A 248 -2.54 25.19 -11.50
CA ARG A 248 -1.51 25.86 -10.69
C ARG A 248 -0.55 24.88 -10.02
N ILE A 249 -0.86 23.57 -10.04
CA ILE A 249 -0.08 22.54 -9.34
C ILE A 249 0.34 21.46 -10.31
N ILE A 250 1.59 21.04 -10.19
CA ILE A 250 2.15 19.84 -10.83
C ILE A 250 2.75 18.96 -9.75
N PHE A 251 2.16 17.80 -9.51
CA PHE A 251 2.73 16.79 -8.63
C PHE A 251 3.78 15.96 -9.35
N ILE A 252 4.86 15.63 -8.62
CA ILE A 252 5.90 14.73 -9.09
C ILE A 252 6.32 13.78 -7.98
N GLN A 253 6.48 12.52 -8.33
CA GLN A 253 7.03 11.51 -7.45
C GLN A 253 8.56 11.46 -7.60
N SER A 254 9.28 11.11 -6.52
CA SER A 254 10.75 11.14 -6.45
C SER A 254 11.45 10.18 -7.43
N GLN A 255 10.71 9.20 -7.97
CA GLN A 255 11.21 8.20 -8.90
C GLN A 255 11.34 8.71 -10.35
N PHE A 256 10.81 9.90 -10.66
CA PHE A 256 10.75 10.45 -12.01
C PHE A 256 11.64 11.69 -12.18
N ASP A 257 12.06 11.95 -13.44
CA ASP A 257 12.84 13.15 -13.76
C ASP A 257 11.97 14.41 -13.67
N VAL A 258 12.40 15.31 -12.81
CA VAL A 258 11.71 16.58 -12.55
C VAL A 258 11.79 17.58 -13.71
N ASN A 259 12.65 17.37 -14.70
CA ASN A 259 12.93 18.38 -15.74
C ASN A 259 11.72 18.65 -16.64
N ASN A 260 10.99 17.62 -17.04
CA ASN A 260 9.75 17.78 -17.81
C ASN A 260 8.70 18.57 -17.02
N ALA A 261 8.47 18.20 -15.74
CA ALA A 261 7.55 18.91 -14.86
C ALA A 261 7.92 20.38 -14.68
N LYS A 262 9.22 20.71 -14.47
CA LYS A 262 9.71 22.09 -14.36
C LYS A 262 9.53 22.88 -15.64
N SER A 263 9.72 22.26 -16.79
CA SER A 263 9.54 22.92 -18.11
C SER A 263 8.08 23.30 -18.32
N ILE A 264 7.15 22.40 -18.03
CA ILE A 264 5.71 22.66 -18.09
C ILE A 264 5.34 23.74 -17.06
N ALA A 265 5.79 23.63 -15.81
CA ALA A 265 5.50 24.58 -14.75
C ALA A 265 5.89 26.01 -15.14
N LYS A 266 7.07 26.18 -15.74
CA LYS A 266 7.54 27.49 -16.23
C LYS A 266 6.62 28.06 -17.32
N GLU A 267 6.11 27.21 -18.19
CA GLU A 267 5.29 27.62 -19.33
C GLU A 267 3.85 28.03 -18.91
N ILE A 268 3.30 27.38 -17.86
CA ILE A 268 1.92 27.62 -17.38
C ILE A 268 1.86 28.46 -16.10
N GLY A 269 3.00 28.81 -15.49
CA GLY A 269 3.06 29.53 -14.23
C GLY A 269 2.62 28.71 -13.01
N ALA A 270 2.83 27.37 -13.05
CA ALA A 270 2.48 26.46 -11.97
C ALA A 270 3.66 26.17 -11.02
N THR A 271 3.34 25.61 -9.85
CA THR A 271 4.33 25.14 -8.87
C THR A 271 4.51 23.62 -8.99
N VAL A 272 5.75 23.15 -9.02
CA VAL A 272 6.08 21.72 -8.95
C VAL A 272 6.21 21.32 -7.49
N ILE A 273 5.43 20.33 -7.06
CA ILE A 273 5.36 19.89 -5.67
C ILE A 273 5.65 18.38 -5.61
N PRO A 274 6.69 17.96 -4.88
CA PRO A 274 6.96 16.54 -4.69
C PRO A 274 5.91 15.90 -3.76
N ILE A 275 5.50 14.67 -4.11
CA ILE A 275 4.67 13.80 -3.28
C ILE A 275 5.27 12.41 -3.23
N ASP A 276 4.95 11.65 -2.18
CA ASP A 276 5.36 10.25 -2.05
C ASP A 276 4.16 9.31 -1.87
N PRO A 277 3.54 8.84 -2.96
CA PRO A 277 2.43 7.88 -2.91
C PRO A 277 2.75 6.58 -2.16
N LEU A 278 4.03 6.27 -1.96
CA LEU A 278 4.51 5.08 -1.27
C LEU A 278 5.01 5.39 0.15
N ASN A 279 4.67 6.55 0.70
CA ASN A 279 5.10 6.94 2.04
C ASN A 279 4.64 5.91 3.08
N GLU A 280 5.57 5.50 3.95
CA GLU A 280 5.28 4.56 5.04
C GLU A 280 4.24 5.12 6.01
N ASN A 281 4.25 6.43 6.28
CA ASN A 281 3.23 7.09 7.10
C ASN A 281 2.08 7.60 6.23
N TRP A 282 1.18 6.68 5.87
CA TRP A 282 0.03 6.97 5.00
C TRP A 282 -0.81 8.16 5.49
N THR A 283 -1.13 8.22 6.78
CA THR A 283 -1.97 9.30 7.34
C THR A 283 -1.29 10.67 7.21
N ALA A 284 0.02 10.75 7.45
CA ALA A 284 0.75 12.02 7.33
C ALA A 284 0.81 12.49 5.86
N GLU A 285 1.10 11.57 4.93
CA GLU A 285 1.15 11.90 3.49
C GLU A 285 -0.19 12.39 2.97
N MET A 286 -1.29 11.69 3.32
CA MET A 286 -2.63 12.09 2.89
C MET A 286 -3.04 13.46 3.45
N LYS A 287 -2.71 13.76 4.70
CA LYS A 287 -2.96 15.08 5.28
C LYS A 287 -2.15 16.16 4.59
N GLN A 288 -0.87 15.92 4.34
CA GLN A 288 -0.02 16.85 3.59
C GLN A 288 -0.56 17.10 2.18
N LEU A 289 -0.98 16.06 1.48
CA LEU A 289 -1.60 16.17 0.16
C LEU A 289 -2.84 17.09 0.18
N ILE A 290 -3.71 16.91 1.18
CA ILE A 290 -4.92 17.73 1.34
C ILE A 290 -4.56 19.20 1.63
N GLU A 291 -3.55 19.46 2.47
CA GLU A 291 -3.06 20.82 2.74
C GLU A 291 -2.50 21.47 1.47
N ILE A 292 -1.74 20.73 0.66
CA ILE A 292 -1.25 21.22 -0.63
C ILE A 292 -2.42 21.62 -1.54
N PHE A 293 -3.46 20.81 -1.62
CA PHE A 293 -4.66 21.15 -2.38
C PHE A 293 -5.36 22.39 -1.80
N ASN A 294 -5.44 22.50 -0.47
CA ASN A 294 -6.05 23.67 0.18
C ASN A 294 -5.37 24.98 -0.22
N ASP A 295 -4.04 24.97 -0.23
CA ASP A 295 -3.23 26.18 -0.45
C ASP A 295 -3.15 26.59 -1.92
N ASN A 296 -3.39 25.66 -2.85
CA ASN A 296 -3.15 25.89 -4.28
C ASN A 296 -4.39 25.76 -5.18
N LEU A 297 -5.51 25.28 -4.68
CA LEU A 297 -6.79 25.26 -5.42
C LEU A 297 -7.68 26.42 -4.96
N ASN A 298 -8.42 27.03 -5.93
CA ASN A 298 -9.33 28.14 -5.69
C ASN A 298 -10.80 27.71 -5.64
#